data_0e96718619f5b23ca3b9d0d1520a9b68
#
_entry.id   0e96718619f5b23ca3b9d0d1520a9b68
#
_cell.length_a   1.000
_cell.length_b   1.000
_cell.length_c   1.000
_cell.angle_alpha   90.00
_cell.angle_beta   90.00
_cell.angle_gamma   90.00
#
_symmetry.space_group_name_H-M   'P 1'
#
loop_
_entity.id
_entity.type
_entity.pdbx_description
1 polymer ?
#
loop_
_entity_poly.entity_id
_entity_poly.type
_entity_poly.pdbx_seq_one_letter_code
_entity_poly.pdbx_strand_id
1 'polypeptide(L)'
;ELQRILEARNQADPSRLLDWVKHRCHLFRGVMHGTMLKNEAFYFMNVGTLLERADNTARILETKYEGQAALKVLRTDQKGRAMDGQVAEVVDGADGDFFDFYHWAALLRSVSAFEIYRQIYSDQVTPKQVAELLIFNKQMPRSLVCCVNELIPLIAEMKNQQSKEIERLLGKLKASLDYSDIDEVFSQGLEEFIEEFLERINHIADEFSNAYLIPLAVA
;
A
#
# COMPACT_ATOMS: atom_id res chain seq x y z
N GLU A 1 2.88 -16.44 -25.26
CA GLU A 1 2.60 -17.24 -24.06
C GLU A 1 1.46 -16.61 -23.25
N LEU A 2 1.45 -15.31 -22.99
CA LEU A 2 0.36 -14.58 -22.31
C LEU A 2 -0.97 -14.71 -23.02
N GLN A 3 -1.00 -14.61 -24.36
CA GLN A 3 -2.21 -14.83 -25.18
C GLN A 3 -2.75 -16.26 -25.05
N ARG A 4 -1.86 -17.29 -25.06
CA ARG A 4 -2.26 -18.69 -24.82
C ARG A 4 -2.84 -18.92 -23.43
N ILE A 5 -2.32 -18.23 -22.42
CA ILE A 5 -2.83 -18.31 -21.04
C ILE A 5 -4.18 -17.60 -20.92
N LEU A 6 -4.36 -16.47 -21.61
CA LEU A 6 -5.63 -15.75 -21.67
C LEU A 6 -6.72 -16.51 -22.46
N GLU A 7 -6.34 -17.22 -23.51
CA GLU A 7 -7.24 -18.10 -24.29
C GLU A 7 -7.64 -19.36 -23.51
N ALA A 8 -6.73 -19.91 -22.69
CA ALA A 8 -7.02 -21.01 -21.77
C ALA A 8 -7.83 -20.57 -20.51
N ARG A 9 -8.17 -19.30 -20.39
CA ARG A 9 -8.82 -18.67 -19.24
C ARG A 9 -10.15 -19.30 -18.83
N ASN A 10 -10.86 -19.94 -19.74
CA ASN A 10 -12.13 -20.61 -19.46
C ASN A 10 -11.99 -22.00 -18.80
N GLN A 11 -10.76 -22.54 -18.68
CA GLN A 11 -10.49 -23.85 -18.07
C GLN A 11 -9.35 -23.84 -17.03
N ALA A 12 -8.65 -22.72 -16.84
CA ALA A 12 -7.53 -22.63 -15.90
C ALA A 12 -8.00 -22.22 -14.51
N ASP A 13 -7.57 -22.96 -13.50
CA ASP A 13 -7.71 -22.59 -12.10
C ASP A 13 -7.11 -21.19 -11.86
N PRO A 14 -7.92 -20.21 -11.39
CA PRO A 14 -7.44 -18.85 -11.14
C PRO A 14 -6.22 -18.78 -10.24
N SER A 15 -6.10 -19.71 -9.28
CA SER A 15 -4.96 -19.80 -8.36
C SER A 15 -3.65 -20.06 -9.10
N ARG A 16 -3.67 -20.96 -10.09
CA ARG A 16 -2.50 -21.27 -10.92
C ARG A 16 -2.05 -20.08 -11.76
N LEU A 17 -2.99 -19.31 -12.29
CA LEU A 17 -2.67 -18.09 -13.04
C LEU A 17 -2.02 -17.05 -12.14
N LEU A 18 -2.56 -16.82 -10.96
CA LEU A 18 -2.03 -15.87 -10.00
C LEU A 18 -0.63 -16.27 -9.50
N ASP A 19 -0.41 -17.55 -9.23
CA ASP A 19 0.90 -18.07 -8.86
C ASP A 19 1.92 -17.91 -9.98
N TRP A 20 1.53 -18.17 -11.22
CA TRP A 20 2.38 -17.95 -12.38
C TRP A 20 2.78 -16.47 -12.53
N VAL A 21 1.81 -15.54 -12.42
CA VAL A 21 2.08 -14.08 -12.46
C VAL A 21 3.06 -13.71 -11.34
N LYS A 22 2.81 -14.16 -10.12
CA LYS A 22 3.66 -13.91 -8.97
C LYS A 22 5.11 -14.37 -9.19
N HIS A 23 5.30 -15.59 -9.70
CA HIS A 23 6.62 -16.12 -10.04
C HIS A 23 7.32 -15.30 -11.13
N ARG A 24 6.58 -14.84 -12.16
CA ARG A 24 7.16 -13.98 -13.21
C ARG A 24 7.60 -12.61 -12.68
N CYS A 25 6.81 -12.01 -11.78
CA CYS A 25 7.20 -10.77 -11.12
C CYS A 25 8.45 -10.94 -10.25
N HIS A 26 8.56 -12.04 -9.51
CA HIS A 26 9.77 -12.32 -8.72
C HIS A 26 10.99 -12.57 -9.61
N LEU A 27 10.83 -13.36 -10.68
CA LEU A 27 11.89 -13.60 -11.66
C LEU A 27 12.36 -12.30 -12.30
N PHE A 28 11.42 -11.44 -12.74
CA PHE A 28 11.74 -10.14 -13.33
C PHE A 28 12.59 -9.29 -12.38
N ARG A 29 12.17 -9.16 -11.12
CA ARG A 29 12.94 -8.42 -10.10
C ARG A 29 14.32 -9.02 -9.87
N GLY A 30 14.41 -10.34 -9.76
CA GLY A 30 15.69 -11.04 -9.59
C GLY A 30 16.65 -10.79 -10.75
N VAL A 31 16.17 -10.89 -12.00
CA VAL A 31 16.96 -10.61 -13.21
C VAL A 31 17.37 -9.14 -13.25
N MET A 32 16.43 -8.21 -12.99
CA MET A 32 16.72 -6.78 -12.99
C MET A 32 17.85 -6.43 -12.01
N HIS A 33 17.74 -6.86 -10.75
CA HIS A 33 18.75 -6.56 -9.75
C HIS A 33 20.07 -7.32 -9.93
N GLY A 34 20.02 -8.53 -10.52
CA GLY A 34 21.19 -9.39 -10.69
C GLY A 34 21.98 -9.16 -11.97
N THR A 35 21.39 -8.59 -13.02
CA THR A 35 22.01 -8.55 -14.36
C THR A 35 22.00 -7.18 -15.04
N MET A 36 21.15 -6.24 -14.62
CA MET A 36 21.11 -4.91 -15.25
C MET A 36 22.25 -4.03 -14.77
N LEU A 37 22.81 -3.29 -15.69
CA LEU A 37 23.70 -2.18 -15.37
C LEU A 37 22.92 -1.11 -14.60
N LYS A 38 23.52 -0.59 -13.52
CA LYS A 38 22.92 0.50 -12.73
C LYS A 38 23.06 1.82 -13.48
N ASN A 39 22.24 1.98 -14.50
CA ASN A 39 22.13 3.18 -15.32
C ASN A 39 20.74 3.81 -15.13
N GLU A 40 20.44 4.83 -15.91
CA GLU A 40 19.18 5.55 -15.88
C GLU A 40 17.96 4.61 -16.01
N ALA A 41 17.98 3.63 -16.91
CA ALA A 41 16.90 2.66 -17.06
C ALA A 41 16.66 1.81 -15.80
N PHE A 42 17.72 1.40 -15.12
CA PHE A 42 17.63 0.68 -13.84
C PHE A 42 16.97 1.54 -12.76
N TYR A 43 17.41 2.79 -12.61
CA TYR A 43 16.84 3.72 -11.64
C TYR A 43 15.37 4.01 -11.94
N PHE A 44 15.05 4.21 -13.21
CA PHE A 44 13.68 4.43 -13.68
C PHE A 44 12.72 3.33 -13.26
N MET A 45 13.10 2.06 -13.50
CA MET A 45 12.29 0.91 -13.11
C MET A 45 12.12 0.77 -11.60
N ASN A 46 13.17 1.11 -10.83
CA ASN A 46 13.07 1.09 -9.38
C ASN A 46 12.17 2.20 -8.84
N VAL A 47 12.28 3.43 -9.37
CA VAL A 47 11.39 4.54 -9.00
C VAL A 47 9.93 4.16 -9.26
N GLY A 48 9.60 3.70 -10.48
CA GLY A 48 8.24 3.25 -10.80
C GLY A 48 7.74 2.14 -9.87
N THR A 49 8.60 1.18 -9.53
CA THR A 49 8.26 0.10 -8.61
C THR A 49 7.95 0.60 -7.19
N LEU A 50 8.67 1.61 -6.71
CA LEU A 50 8.47 2.17 -5.37
C LEU A 50 7.24 3.07 -5.30
N LEU A 51 7.01 3.88 -6.33
CA LEU A 51 5.80 4.71 -6.46
C LEU A 51 4.54 3.83 -6.44
N GLU A 52 4.51 2.80 -7.31
CA GLU A 52 3.39 1.84 -7.36
C GLU A 52 3.21 1.09 -6.04
N ARG A 53 4.32 0.71 -5.39
CA ARG A 53 4.27 0.00 -4.11
C ARG A 53 3.67 0.87 -3.00
N ALA A 54 4.05 2.14 -2.93
CA ALA A 54 3.50 3.10 -1.97
C ALA A 54 2.00 3.34 -2.23
N ASP A 55 1.61 3.61 -3.47
CA ASP A 55 0.21 3.80 -3.89
C ASP A 55 -0.63 2.56 -3.54
N ASN A 56 -0.20 1.36 -3.93
CA ASN A 56 -0.92 0.12 -3.63
C ASN A 56 -1.08 -0.15 -2.13
N THR A 57 -0.07 0.14 -1.32
CA THR A 57 -0.15 -0.05 0.14
C THR A 57 -1.15 0.93 0.75
N ALA A 58 -1.14 2.19 0.32
CA ALA A 58 -2.09 3.20 0.76
C ALA A 58 -3.53 2.81 0.40
N ARG A 59 -3.80 2.43 -0.86
CA ARG A 59 -5.14 1.99 -1.32
C ARG A 59 -5.64 0.74 -0.61
N ILE A 60 -4.77 -0.21 -0.28
CA ILE A 60 -5.15 -1.39 0.48
C ILE A 60 -5.58 -1.01 1.90
N LEU A 61 -4.89 -0.05 2.54
CA LEU A 61 -5.28 0.48 3.83
C LEU A 61 -6.63 1.20 3.77
N GLU A 62 -6.81 2.11 2.81
CA GLU A 62 -8.05 2.85 2.54
C GLU A 62 -9.25 1.92 2.40
N THR A 63 -9.21 1.00 1.43
CA THR A 63 -10.30 0.05 1.15
C THR A 63 -10.70 -0.79 2.37
N LYS A 64 -9.75 -1.15 3.21
CA LYS A 64 -10.02 -1.97 4.39
C LYS A 64 -10.61 -1.17 5.54
N TYR A 65 -10.21 0.08 5.67
CA TYR A 65 -10.73 0.97 6.70
C TYR A 65 -12.17 1.40 6.39
N GLU A 66 -12.47 1.78 5.15
CA GLU A 66 -13.83 2.06 4.67
C GLU A 66 -14.77 0.85 4.88
N GLY A 67 -14.32 -0.35 4.54
CA GLY A 67 -15.08 -1.58 4.75
C GLY A 67 -15.46 -1.81 6.22
N GLN A 68 -14.61 -1.46 7.16
CA GLN A 68 -14.92 -1.54 8.60
C GLN A 68 -15.91 -0.45 9.05
N ALA A 69 -15.77 0.77 8.55
CA ALA A 69 -16.69 1.86 8.87
C ALA A 69 -18.12 1.51 8.39
N ALA A 70 -18.25 1.00 7.17
CA ALA A 70 -19.54 0.57 6.62
C ALA A 70 -20.16 -0.59 7.41
N LEU A 71 -19.37 -1.57 7.84
CA LEU A 71 -19.85 -2.69 8.68
C LEU A 71 -20.31 -2.22 10.06
N LYS A 72 -19.61 -1.24 10.67
CA LYS A 72 -20.02 -0.66 11.95
C LYS A 72 -21.37 0.07 11.81
N VAL A 73 -21.58 0.85 10.76
CA VAL A 73 -22.84 1.54 10.48
C VAL A 73 -23.98 0.55 10.31
N LEU A 74 -23.80 -0.50 9.50
CA LEU A 74 -24.82 -1.54 9.27
C LEU A 74 -25.19 -2.30 10.57
N ARG A 75 -24.23 -2.56 11.46
CA ARG A 75 -24.50 -3.18 12.77
C ARG A 75 -25.27 -2.23 13.70
N THR A 76 -25.01 -0.93 13.64
CA THR A 76 -25.73 0.07 14.43
C THR A 76 -27.19 0.22 13.97
N ASP A 77 -27.42 0.20 12.67
CA ASP A 77 -28.78 0.28 12.09
C ASP A 77 -29.62 -0.97 12.39
N GLN A 78 -29.01 -2.15 12.46
CA GLN A 78 -29.69 -3.38 12.87
C GLN A 78 -30.07 -3.38 14.36
N LYS A 79 -29.23 -2.81 15.25
CA LYS A 79 -29.59 -2.59 16.67
C LYS A 79 -30.74 -1.60 16.84
N GLY A 80 -30.87 -0.60 15.96
CA GLY A 80 -31.98 0.38 15.97
C GLY A 80 -33.33 -0.15 15.45
N ARG A 81 -33.33 -1.28 14.72
CA ARG A 81 -34.56 -1.89 14.15
C ARG A 81 -35.14 -3.06 14.94
N ALA A 82 -34.57 -3.43 16.07
CA ALA A 82 -35.13 -4.47 16.94
C ALA A 82 -36.29 -3.88 17.79
N MET A 83 -37.39 -3.56 17.12
CA MET A 83 -38.72 -3.41 17.74
C MET A 83 -39.60 -4.51 17.15
N ASP A 84 -39.64 -5.63 17.76
CA ASP A 84 -40.75 -6.48 18.22
C ASP A 84 -40.28 -7.94 18.46
N GLY A 85 -40.15 -8.28 19.70
CA GLY A 85 -40.59 -9.59 20.24
C GLY A 85 -39.87 -10.87 19.86
N GLN A 86 -38.56 -10.90 19.51
CA GLN A 86 -37.68 -12.08 19.70
C GLN A 86 -36.23 -11.65 19.80
N VAL A 87 -35.71 -11.72 21.01
CA VAL A 87 -34.30 -11.49 21.31
C VAL A 87 -33.51 -12.68 20.77
N ALA A 88 -32.96 -12.56 19.54
CA ALA A 88 -31.80 -13.33 19.22
C ALA A 88 -30.66 -12.67 20.04
N GLU A 89 -30.15 -13.35 21.04
CA GLU A 89 -28.92 -13.01 21.73
C GLU A 89 -27.82 -12.88 20.70
N VAL A 90 -27.60 -11.64 20.25
CA VAL A 90 -26.38 -11.30 19.52
C VAL A 90 -25.26 -11.37 20.54
N VAL A 91 -24.45 -12.40 20.45
CA VAL A 91 -23.23 -12.61 21.24
C VAL A 91 -22.36 -11.36 21.05
N ASP A 92 -22.52 -10.43 21.97
CA ASP A 92 -21.75 -9.18 22.03
C ASP A 92 -20.36 -9.54 22.54
N GLY A 93 -19.34 -9.36 21.71
CA GLY A 93 -17.94 -9.39 22.11
C GLY A 93 -17.03 -10.32 21.31
N ALA A 94 -17.35 -11.58 21.13
CA ALA A 94 -16.42 -12.56 20.53
C ALA A 94 -16.43 -12.56 18.98
N ASP A 95 -17.59 -12.45 18.36
CA ASP A 95 -17.69 -12.53 16.89
C ASP A 95 -17.21 -11.25 16.19
N GLY A 96 -17.33 -10.08 16.83
CA GLY A 96 -16.84 -8.81 16.29
C GLY A 96 -15.31 -8.78 16.19
N ASP A 97 -14.63 -9.18 17.26
CA ASP A 97 -13.16 -9.21 17.33
C ASP A 97 -12.57 -10.28 16.39
N PHE A 98 -13.26 -11.42 16.21
CA PHE A 98 -12.82 -12.45 15.26
C PHE A 98 -12.89 -11.98 13.80
N PHE A 99 -13.97 -11.31 13.41
CA PHE A 99 -14.08 -10.75 12.04
C PHE A 99 -13.01 -9.68 11.78
N ASP A 100 -12.76 -8.82 12.75
CA ASP A 100 -11.73 -7.80 12.66
C ASP A 100 -10.34 -8.43 12.54
N PHE A 101 -10.02 -9.43 13.34
CA PHE A 101 -8.76 -10.17 13.25
C PHE A 101 -8.53 -10.78 11.86
N TYR A 102 -9.50 -11.52 11.32
CA TYR A 102 -9.37 -12.16 10.00
C TYR A 102 -9.20 -11.12 8.89
N HIS A 103 -9.88 -10.01 9.00
CA HIS A 103 -9.84 -8.93 8.01
C HIS A 103 -8.45 -8.29 7.95
N TRP A 104 -7.89 -7.94 9.09
CA TRP A 104 -6.55 -7.37 9.19
C TRP A 104 -5.44 -8.39 8.90
N ALA A 105 -5.62 -9.62 9.31
CA ALA A 105 -4.71 -10.71 8.96
C ALA A 105 -4.69 -10.97 7.43
N ALA A 106 -5.84 -10.89 6.76
CA ALA A 106 -5.91 -11.00 5.30
C ALA A 106 -5.22 -9.82 4.61
N LEU A 107 -5.37 -8.60 5.12
CA LEU A 107 -4.65 -7.42 4.63
C LEU A 107 -3.14 -7.63 4.76
N LEU A 108 -2.65 -7.99 5.94
CA LEU A 108 -1.23 -8.25 6.17
C LEU A 108 -0.67 -9.34 5.24
N ARG A 109 -1.43 -10.40 4.97
CA ARG A 109 -1.05 -11.44 4.02
C ARG A 109 -0.99 -10.93 2.59
N SER A 110 -1.93 -10.05 2.19
CA SER A 110 -1.96 -9.48 0.83
C SER A 110 -0.72 -8.66 0.51
N VAL A 111 -0.14 -8.00 1.50
CA VAL A 111 1.10 -7.24 1.39
C VAL A 111 2.35 -8.02 1.85
N SER A 112 2.21 -9.32 2.14
CA SER A 112 3.28 -10.19 2.65
C SER A 112 3.92 -9.69 3.96
N ALA A 113 3.13 -9.03 4.81
CA ALA A 113 3.57 -8.43 6.06
C ALA A 113 3.21 -9.24 7.31
N PHE A 114 2.43 -10.32 7.19
CA PHE A 114 1.88 -11.03 8.35
C PHE A 114 2.97 -11.59 9.28
N GLU A 115 4.01 -12.21 8.74
CA GLU A 115 5.11 -12.76 9.54
C GLU A 115 5.96 -11.64 10.17
N ILE A 116 6.17 -10.54 9.44
CA ILE A 116 6.87 -9.36 9.97
C ILE A 116 6.07 -8.75 11.12
N TYR A 117 4.76 -8.63 10.97
CA TYR A 117 3.87 -8.15 12.02
C TYR A 117 4.01 -8.97 13.31
N ARG A 118 3.96 -10.31 13.20
CA ARG A 118 4.10 -11.21 14.35
C ARG A 118 5.46 -11.10 15.04
N GLN A 119 6.52 -10.80 14.31
CA GLN A 119 7.85 -10.58 14.88
C GLN A 119 7.92 -9.28 15.72
N ILE A 120 7.13 -8.26 15.35
CA ILE A 120 7.20 -6.94 15.99
C ILE A 120 6.15 -6.79 17.11
N TYR A 121 4.90 -7.20 16.86
CA TYR A 121 3.74 -6.90 17.70
C TYR A 121 3.15 -8.10 18.43
N SER A 122 3.72 -9.30 18.30
CA SER A 122 3.19 -10.53 18.87
C SER A 122 1.89 -11.03 18.18
N ASP A 123 0.99 -11.72 18.94
CA ASP A 123 -0.09 -12.49 18.32
C ASP A 123 -1.40 -11.71 18.12
N GLN A 124 -1.60 -10.58 18.78
CA GLN A 124 -2.83 -9.80 18.62
C GLN A 124 -2.72 -8.85 17.43
N VAL A 125 -3.65 -8.99 16.47
CA VAL A 125 -3.71 -8.10 15.31
C VAL A 125 -4.71 -6.98 15.58
N THR A 126 -4.21 -5.75 15.71
CA THR A 126 -5.04 -4.56 15.92
C THR A 126 -4.96 -3.61 14.73
N PRO A 127 -6.04 -2.89 14.40
CA PRO A 127 -6.06 -1.91 13.31
C PRO A 127 -4.92 -0.89 13.40
N LYS A 128 -4.70 -0.37 14.59
CA LYS A 128 -3.68 0.66 14.87
C LYS A 128 -2.27 0.16 14.60
N GLN A 129 -1.91 -1.03 15.10
CA GLN A 129 -0.58 -1.61 14.87
C GLN A 129 -0.36 -2.02 13.42
N VAL A 130 -1.41 -2.46 12.71
CA VAL A 130 -1.34 -2.74 11.28
C VAL A 130 -1.06 -1.47 10.49
N ALA A 131 -1.79 -0.38 10.79
CA ALA A 131 -1.57 0.92 10.17
C ALA A 131 -0.17 1.45 10.49
N GLU A 132 0.27 1.37 11.75
CA GLU A 132 1.62 1.78 12.16
C GLU A 132 2.71 1.03 11.39
N LEU A 133 2.60 -0.30 11.26
CA LEU A 133 3.54 -1.10 10.47
C LEU A 133 3.60 -0.66 9.01
N LEU A 134 2.44 -0.48 8.39
CA LEU A 134 2.36 -0.19 6.95
C LEU A 134 2.61 1.27 6.60
N ILE A 135 2.47 2.19 7.54
CA ILE A 135 2.76 3.61 7.33
C ILE A 135 4.18 3.95 7.76
N PHE A 136 4.55 3.68 9.02
CA PHE A 136 5.72 4.27 9.67
C PHE A 136 6.94 3.36 9.84
N ASN A 137 6.82 2.04 9.65
CA ASN A 137 7.95 1.14 9.88
C ASN A 137 9.01 1.29 8.79
N LYS A 138 10.21 1.78 9.18
CA LYS A 138 11.33 2.07 8.26
C LYS A 138 12.00 0.81 7.68
N GLN A 139 11.77 -0.35 8.28
CA GLN A 139 12.36 -1.63 7.85
C GLN A 139 11.39 -2.49 7.05
N MET A 140 10.11 -2.17 7.07
CA MET A 140 9.09 -2.88 6.28
C MET A 140 9.14 -2.41 4.82
N PRO A 141 9.55 -3.25 3.83
CA PRO A 141 9.77 -2.81 2.45
C PRO A 141 8.52 -2.26 1.74
N ARG A 142 7.33 -2.53 2.28
CA ARG A 142 6.06 -2.05 1.74
C ARG A 142 5.46 -0.90 2.53
N SER A 143 6.09 -0.45 3.61
CA SER A 143 5.58 0.73 4.33
C SER A 143 5.75 1.99 3.50
N LEU A 144 4.88 2.95 3.75
CA LEU A 144 4.91 4.24 3.04
C LEU A 144 6.23 4.97 3.29
N VAL A 145 6.68 5.01 4.55
CA VAL A 145 7.98 5.60 4.94
C VAL A 145 9.15 4.92 4.24
N CYS A 146 9.19 3.59 4.19
CA CYS A 146 10.28 2.86 3.56
C CYS A 146 10.32 3.16 2.05
N CYS A 147 9.17 3.15 1.36
CA CYS A 147 9.09 3.47 -0.05
C CYS A 147 9.59 4.88 -0.34
N VAL A 148 9.16 5.88 0.45
CA VAL A 148 9.62 7.27 0.28
C VAL A 148 11.12 7.41 0.57
N ASN A 149 11.63 6.75 1.60
CA ASN A 149 13.07 6.77 1.91
C ASN A 149 13.93 6.15 0.81
N GLU A 150 13.45 5.08 0.17
CA GLU A 150 14.15 4.44 -0.95
C GLU A 150 14.06 5.25 -2.25
N LEU A 151 13.01 6.04 -2.47
CA LEU A 151 12.87 6.93 -3.64
C LEU A 151 13.90 8.04 -3.67
N ILE A 152 14.21 8.66 -2.53
CA ILE A 152 15.10 9.82 -2.45
C ILE A 152 16.48 9.58 -3.07
N PRO A 153 17.24 8.53 -2.69
CA PRO A 153 18.53 8.28 -3.29
C PRO A 153 18.45 7.94 -4.79
N LEU A 154 17.39 7.27 -5.24
CA LEU A 154 17.21 6.94 -6.65
C LEU A 154 17.00 8.20 -7.52
N ILE A 155 16.20 9.15 -7.03
CA ILE A 155 16.00 10.44 -7.71
C ILE A 155 17.31 11.25 -7.72
N ALA A 156 18.08 11.20 -6.64
CA ALA A 156 19.38 11.89 -6.58
C ALA A 156 20.40 11.35 -7.61
N GLU A 157 20.37 10.03 -7.90
CA GLU A 157 21.22 9.42 -8.95
C GLU A 157 20.81 9.85 -10.39
N MET A 158 19.53 10.20 -10.58
CA MET A 158 18.97 10.61 -11.86
C MET A 158 18.92 12.15 -12.06
N LYS A 159 19.65 12.89 -11.24
CA LYS A 159 19.55 14.34 -11.11
C LYS A 159 19.69 15.09 -12.45
N ASN A 160 18.69 15.90 -12.78
CA ASN A 160 18.69 16.83 -13.90
C ASN A 160 18.17 18.22 -13.47
N GLN A 161 18.02 19.16 -14.42
CA GLN A 161 17.53 20.49 -14.09
C GLN A 161 16.07 20.52 -13.60
N GLN A 162 15.27 19.53 -14.00
CA GLN A 162 13.84 19.42 -13.68
C GLN A 162 13.58 18.64 -12.39
N SER A 163 14.56 17.87 -11.89
CA SER A 163 14.40 17.03 -10.69
C SER A 163 14.27 17.82 -9.38
N LYS A 164 14.59 19.11 -9.36
CA LYS A 164 14.51 19.94 -8.14
C LYS A 164 13.13 19.99 -7.51
N GLU A 165 12.08 20.00 -8.33
CA GLU A 165 10.71 20.02 -7.84
C GLU A 165 10.34 18.68 -7.23
N ILE A 166 10.73 17.57 -7.87
CA ILE A 166 10.53 16.22 -7.34
C ILE A 166 11.26 16.05 -6.00
N GLU A 167 12.53 16.48 -5.91
CA GLU A 167 13.31 16.46 -4.66
C GLU A 167 12.61 17.26 -3.55
N ARG A 168 12.04 18.43 -3.88
CA ARG A 168 11.30 19.27 -2.95
C ARG A 168 10.02 18.60 -2.44
N LEU A 169 9.25 18.02 -3.34
CA LEU A 169 7.99 17.31 -3.03
C LEU A 169 8.26 16.07 -2.17
N LEU A 170 9.25 15.25 -2.54
CA LEU A 170 9.68 14.10 -1.75
C LEU A 170 10.18 14.51 -0.36
N GLY A 171 10.95 15.59 -0.27
CA GLY A 171 11.41 16.13 1.01
C GLY A 171 10.26 16.53 1.93
N LYS A 172 9.23 17.19 1.39
CA LYS A 172 8.03 17.55 2.15
C LYS A 172 7.23 16.31 2.60
N LEU A 173 7.03 15.36 1.68
CA LEU A 173 6.34 14.11 2.00
C LEU A 173 7.08 13.31 3.08
N LYS A 174 8.41 13.20 2.94
CA LYS A 174 9.25 12.56 3.95
C LYS A 174 9.13 13.25 5.31
N ALA A 175 9.21 14.57 5.35
CA ALA A 175 9.11 15.32 6.59
C ALA A 175 7.75 15.11 7.27
N SER A 176 6.65 15.14 6.52
CA SER A 176 5.33 14.84 7.10
C SER A 176 5.27 13.44 7.71
N LEU A 177 5.82 12.43 7.03
CA LEU A 177 5.85 11.05 7.56
C LEU A 177 6.80 10.88 8.76
N ASP A 178 7.95 11.55 8.78
CA ASP A 178 8.95 11.43 9.87
C ASP A 178 8.52 12.11 11.17
N TYR A 179 7.64 13.11 11.09
CA TYR A 179 7.18 13.91 12.25
C TYR A 179 5.75 13.62 12.67
N SER A 180 5.02 12.77 11.95
CA SER A 180 3.71 12.26 12.36
C SER A 180 3.85 10.96 13.15
N ASP A 181 2.92 10.72 14.05
CA ASP A 181 2.79 9.45 14.76
C ASP A 181 1.41 8.82 14.53
N ILE A 182 1.26 7.56 14.91
CA ILE A 182 0.04 6.80 14.65
C ILE A 182 -1.15 7.30 15.49
N ASP A 183 -0.91 7.84 16.67
CA ASP A 183 -1.98 8.39 17.52
C ASP A 183 -2.53 9.69 16.93
N GLU A 184 -1.67 10.53 16.39
CA GLU A 184 -2.05 11.73 15.67
C GLU A 184 -2.87 11.37 14.40
N VAL A 185 -2.41 10.42 13.60
CA VAL A 185 -3.11 9.95 12.39
C VAL A 185 -4.52 9.42 12.73
N PHE A 186 -4.65 8.63 13.79
CA PHE A 186 -5.97 8.13 14.20
C PHE A 186 -6.87 9.20 14.80
N SER A 187 -6.31 10.23 15.42
CA SER A 187 -7.09 11.35 15.97
C SER A 187 -7.60 12.31 14.90
N GLN A 188 -6.83 12.51 13.84
CA GLN A 188 -7.21 13.36 12.70
C GLN A 188 -8.11 12.63 11.68
N GLY A 189 -7.96 11.32 11.55
CA GLY A 189 -8.64 10.44 10.61
C GLY A 189 -7.64 9.73 9.70
N LEU A 190 -7.61 8.40 9.79
CA LEU A 190 -6.71 7.58 8.95
C LEU A 190 -7.06 7.72 7.45
N GLU A 191 -8.35 7.84 7.13
CA GLU A 191 -8.84 8.00 5.75
C GLU A 191 -8.29 9.29 5.14
N GLU A 192 -8.47 10.43 5.80
CA GLU A 192 -7.96 11.73 5.36
C GLU A 192 -6.43 11.73 5.20
N PHE A 193 -5.72 11.08 6.12
CA PHE A 193 -4.27 10.93 6.03
C PHE A 193 -3.84 10.13 4.80
N ILE A 194 -4.54 9.03 4.49
CA ILE A 194 -4.24 8.17 3.33
C ILE A 194 -4.58 8.89 2.03
N GLU A 195 -5.71 9.59 1.95
CA GLU A 195 -6.08 10.40 0.79
C GLU A 195 -5.02 11.47 0.50
N GLU A 196 -4.61 12.22 1.52
CA GLU A 196 -3.55 13.23 1.38
C GLU A 196 -2.22 12.61 0.92
N PHE A 197 -1.85 11.44 1.45
CA PHE A 197 -0.68 10.71 1.00
C PHE A 197 -0.80 10.30 -0.47
N LEU A 198 -1.95 9.76 -0.90
CA LEU A 198 -2.21 9.35 -2.28
C LEU A 198 -2.13 10.53 -3.24
N GLU A 199 -2.71 11.67 -2.90
CA GLU A 199 -2.59 12.89 -3.71
C GLU A 199 -1.13 13.30 -3.90
N ARG A 200 -0.35 13.32 -2.82
CA ARG A 200 1.05 13.72 -2.85
C ARG A 200 1.93 12.76 -3.64
N ILE A 201 1.76 11.44 -3.45
CA ILE A 201 2.58 10.45 -4.16
C ILE A 201 2.25 10.41 -5.65
N ASN A 202 0.97 10.59 -6.02
CA ASN A 202 0.55 10.69 -7.42
C ASN A 202 1.08 11.96 -8.07
N HIS A 203 1.05 13.09 -7.38
CA HIS A 203 1.65 14.32 -7.88
C HIS A 203 3.17 14.18 -8.12
N ILE A 204 3.88 13.50 -7.22
CA ILE A 204 5.30 13.17 -7.41
C ILE A 204 5.51 12.28 -8.65
N ALA A 205 4.63 11.30 -8.88
CA ALA A 205 4.69 10.42 -10.05
C ALA A 205 4.44 11.19 -11.36
N ASP A 206 3.51 12.14 -11.37
CA ASP A 206 3.23 13.01 -12.52
C ASP A 206 4.42 13.92 -12.82
N GLU A 207 4.99 14.57 -11.79
CA GLU A 207 6.18 15.41 -11.95
C GLU A 207 7.40 14.59 -12.43
N PHE A 208 7.55 13.35 -11.93
CA PHE A 208 8.56 12.44 -12.42
C PHE A 208 8.36 12.09 -13.89
N SER A 209 7.13 11.81 -14.31
CA SER A 209 6.79 11.54 -15.70
C SER A 209 7.06 12.76 -16.59
N ASN A 210 6.70 13.94 -16.14
CA ASN A 210 6.96 15.19 -16.87
C ASN A 210 8.45 15.50 -17.02
N ALA A 211 9.24 15.25 -15.98
CA ALA A 211 10.67 15.55 -15.96
C ALA A 211 11.53 14.60 -16.82
N TYR A 212 11.06 13.36 -17.02
CA TYR A 212 11.90 12.32 -17.61
C TYR A 212 11.29 11.61 -18.83
N LEU A 213 9.95 11.55 -18.96
CA LEU A 213 9.29 10.82 -20.04
C LEU A 213 8.77 11.72 -21.16
N ILE A 214 8.51 12.99 -20.88
CA ILE A 214 8.02 13.93 -21.89
C ILE A 214 9.24 14.66 -22.47
N PRO A 215 9.57 14.47 -23.78
CA PRO A 215 10.62 15.25 -24.40
C PRO A 215 10.29 16.73 -24.30
N LEU A 216 11.25 17.55 -23.82
CA LEU A 216 11.14 18.99 -23.93
C LEU A 216 10.92 19.32 -25.42
N ALA A 217 9.80 19.95 -25.72
CA ALA A 217 9.64 20.53 -27.07
C ALA A 217 10.85 21.42 -27.33
N VAL A 218 11.69 21.02 -28.29
CA VAL A 218 12.85 21.81 -28.73
C VAL A 218 12.27 23.11 -29.26
N ALA A 219 12.49 24.19 -28.52
CA ALA A 219 12.11 25.55 -28.92
C ALA A 219 13.07 26.05 -30.00
#